data_01919930adae2cf66f460917559fc2b8
#
_entry.id   01919930adae2cf66f460917559fc2b8
#
_cell.length_a   1.000
_cell.length_b   1.000
_cell.length_c   1.000
_cell.angle_alpha   90.00
_cell.angle_beta   90.00
_cell.angle_gamma   90.00
#
_symmetry.space_group_name_H-M   'P 1'
#
loop_
_entity.id
_entity.type
_entity.pdbx_description
1 polymer ?
#
loop_
_entity_poly.entity_id
_entity_poly.type
_entity_poly.pdbx_seq_one_letter_code
_entity_poly.pdbx_strand_id
1 'polypeptide(L)'
;MSLCKRGKTWWISFTTPSGERVRCSAATEDKTQAQEFHDKLKAESWRVARLGDKPKRTWDEAACKFLLETQHKATHERDKEKLRWLQQFLRKKLLNEIDRMLIDHIAHTKAQETSPSTANRHLALIRAILRKACYDWEWTDKVPKIRLF
;
A
#
# COMPACT_ATOMS: atom_id res chain seq x y z
N MET A 1 -28.69 0.41 2.25
CA MET A 1 -28.11 0.75 0.93
C MET A 1 -28.67 2.09 0.48
N SER A 2 -27.85 3.08 0.35
CA SER A 2 -28.35 4.37 -0.11
C SER A 2 -27.35 5.07 -1.01
N LEU A 3 -27.87 5.51 -2.15
CA LEU A 3 -27.25 6.48 -3.04
C LEU A 3 -27.93 7.82 -2.81
N CYS A 4 -27.16 8.86 -2.62
CA CYS A 4 -27.64 10.21 -2.38
C CYS A 4 -26.92 11.17 -3.31
N LYS A 5 -27.68 12.02 -4.01
CA LYS A 5 -27.11 13.03 -4.88
C LYS A 5 -26.92 14.33 -4.09
N ARG A 6 -25.69 14.85 -4.08
CA ARG A 6 -25.37 16.15 -3.49
C ARG A 6 -24.79 17.06 -4.57
N GLY A 7 -25.53 18.07 -4.96
CA GLY A 7 -25.15 18.90 -6.10
C GLY A 7 -25.12 18.07 -7.38
N LYS A 8 -23.98 18.00 -8.04
CA LYS A 8 -23.78 17.21 -9.26
C LYS A 8 -23.21 15.81 -9.02
N THR A 9 -22.76 15.51 -7.80
CA THR A 9 -22.02 14.29 -7.49
C THR A 9 -22.87 13.33 -6.67
N TRP A 10 -22.79 12.03 -6.98
CA TRP A 10 -23.41 10.98 -6.19
C TRP A 10 -22.55 10.60 -4.99
N TRP A 11 -23.22 10.36 -3.87
CA TRP A 11 -22.61 9.89 -2.63
C TRP A 11 -23.16 8.52 -2.28
N ILE A 12 -22.31 7.68 -1.75
CA ILE A 12 -22.67 6.34 -1.29
C ILE A 12 -22.64 6.26 0.23
N SER A 13 -23.51 5.44 0.78
CA SER A 13 -23.58 5.15 2.21
C SER A 13 -23.98 3.70 2.42
N PHE A 14 -23.25 2.99 3.25
CA PHE A 14 -23.59 1.63 3.65
C PHE A 14 -22.98 1.32 5.02
N THR A 15 -23.48 0.25 5.67
CA THR A 15 -22.96 -0.24 6.93
C THR A 15 -22.15 -1.51 6.67
N THR A 16 -20.92 -1.55 7.20
CA THR A 16 -20.05 -2.74 7.10
C THR A 16 -20.58 -3.86 8.00
N PRO A 17 -20.18 -5.13 7.76
CA PRO A 17 -20.53 -6.22 8.67
C PRO A 17 -20.08 -6.03 10.11
N SER A 18 -19.04 -5.21 10.34
CA SER A 18 -18.56 -4.86 11.69
C SER A 18 -19.40 -3.79 12.37
N GLY A 19 -20.41 -3.21 11.70
CA GLY A 19 -21.28 -2.18 12.24
C GLY A 19 -20.82 -0.75 11.95
N GLU A 20 -19.70 -0.57 11.28
CA GLU A 20 -19.18 0.74 10.91
C GLU A 20 -19.94 1.33 9.72
N ARG A 21 -20.26 2.61 9.80
CA ARG A 21 -20.95 3.30 8.71
C ARG A 21 -19.95 3.99 7.79
N VAL A 22 -19.99 3.59 6.51
CA VAL A 22 -19.13 4.18 5.47
C VAL A 22 -19.94 5.19 4.65
N ARG A 23 -19.40 6.39 4.50
CA ARG A 23 -19.92 7.45 3.64
C ARG A 23 -18.79 8.03 2.82
N CYS A 24 -18.94 8.05 1.51
CA CYS A 24 -17.96 8.69 0.64
C CYS A 24 -18.57 9.12 -0.68
N SER A 25 -17.88 10.04 -1.36
CA SER A 25 -18.26 10.47 -2.69
C SER A 25 -17.89 9.40 -3.71
N ALA A 26 -18.79 9.12 -4.64
CA ALA A 26 -18.51 8.26 -5.79
C ALA A 26 -17.69 8.98 -6.87
N ALA A 27 -17.45 10.27 -6.72
CA ALA A 27 -16.72 11.11 -7.68
C ALA A 27 -17.26 11.02 -9.12
N THR A 28 -18.57 10.80 -9.26
CA THR A 28 -19.24 10.68 -10.56
C THR A 28 -20.61 11.31 -10.52
N GLU A 29 -21.05 11.82 -11.68
CA GLU A 29 -22.41 12.32 -11.88
C GLU A 29 -23.36 11.22 -12.38
N ASP A 30 -22.83 10.08 -12.79
CA ASP A 30 -23.59 8.95 -13.31
C ASP A 30 -24.03 8.01 -12.18
N LYS A 31 -25.33 7.78 -12.08
CA LYS A 31 -25.93 6.88 -11.09
C LYS A 31 -25.43 5.43 -11.24
N THR A 32 -25.27 4.95 -12.46
CA THR A 32 -24.82 3.58 -12.73
C THR A 32 -23.41 3.37 -12.24
N GLN A 33 -22.50 4.30 -12.51
CA GLN A 33 -21.13 4.25 -12.01
C GLN A 33 -21.06 4.35 -10.48
N ALA A 34 -21.90 5.19 -9.88
CA ALA A 34 -22.01 5.29 -8.43
C ALA A 34 -22.48 3.99 -7.80
N GLN A 35 -23.43 3.31 -8.42
CA GLN A 35 -23.94 2.01 -7.96
C GLN A 35 -22.84 0.93 -8.04
N GLU A 36 -22.10 0.87 -9.12
CA GLU A 36 -20.98 -0.07 -9.28
C GLU A 36 -19.91 0.18 -8.22
N PHE A 37 -19.56 1.43 -7.96
CA PHE A 37 -18.61 1.81 -6.95
C PHE A 37 -19.08 1.42 -5.54
N HIS A 38 -20.35 1.65 -5.23
CA HIS A 38 -20.97 1.24 -3.98
C HIS A 38 -20.89 -0.28 -3.79
N ASP A 39 -21.27 -1.05 -4.80
CA ASP A 39 -21.29 -2.51 -4.74
C ASP A 39 -19.86 -3.08 -4.58
N LYS A 40 -18.90 -2.49 -5.24
CA LYS A 40 -17.49 -2.87 -5.12
C LYS A 40 -16.96 -2.64 -3.70
N LEU A 41 -17.18 -1.46 -3.13
CA LEU A 41 -16.74 -1.15 -1.76
C LEU A 41 -17.43 -2.02 -0.73
N LYS A 42 -18.72 -2.27 -0.90
CA LYS A 42 -19.48 -3.15 -0.01
C LYS A 42 -18.95 -4.58 -0.07
N ALA A 43 -18.67 -5.11 -1.26
CA ALA A 43 -18.11 -6.45 -1.44
C ALA A 43 -16.72 -6.57 -0.80
N GLU A 44 -15.85 -5.58 -0.95
CA GLU A 44 -14.52 -5.55 -0.32
C GLU A 44 -14.63 -5.54 1.21
N SER A 45 -15.50 -4.71 1.77
CA SER A 45 -15.74 -4.67 3.22
C SER A 45 -16.24 -6.00 3.75
N TRP A 46 -17.12 -6.65 3.00
CA TRP A 46 -17.65 -7.96 3.36
C TRP A 46 -16.57 -9.04 3.35
N ARG A 47 -15.70 -9.03 2.35
CA ARG A 47 -14.59 -9.99 2.25
C ARG A 47 -13.63 -9.83 3.43
N VAL A 48 -13.25 -8.61 3.76
CA VAL A 48 -12.38 -8.33 4.92
C VAL A 48 -13.02 -8.82 6.23
N ALA A 49 -14.30 -8.55 6.44
CA ALA A 49 -14.97 -8.87 7.70
C ALA A 49 -15.33 -10.35 7.83
N ARG A 50 -15.72 -11.02 6.74
CA ARG A 50 -16.26 -12.38 6.77
C ARG A 50 -15.27 -13.45 6.35
N LEU A 51 -14.43 -13.14 5.36
CA LEU A 51 -13.46 -14.09 4.81
C LEU A 51 -12.06 -13.94 5.42
N GLY A 52 -11.85 -12.93 6.28
CA GLY A 52 -10.57 -12.66 6.88
C GLY A 52 -9.53 -12.09 5.92
N ASP A 53 -9.95 -11.59 4.76
CA ASP A 53 -9.06 -10.92 3.82
C ASP A 53 -8.52 -9.63 4.45
N LYS A 54 -7.23 -9.40 4.28
CA LYS A 54 -6.58 -8.20 4.79
C LYS A 54 -6.91 -6.99 3.91
N PRO A 55 -7.13 -5.79 4.48
CA PRO A 55 -7.28 -4.57 3.70
C PRO A 55 -6.04 -4.35 2.82
N LYS A 56 -6.26 -3.87 1.61
CA LYS A 56 -5.15 -3.53 0.71
C LYS A 56 -4.40 -2.30 1.24
N ARG A 57 -3.10 -2.43 1.37
CA ARG A 57 -2.21 -1.35 1.83
C ARG A 57 -1.19 -1.02 0.76
N THR A 58 -0.83 0.26 0.66
CA THR A 58 0.16 0.73 -0.30
C THR A 58 1.56 0.77 0.30
N TRP A 59 2.57 0.79 -0.58
CA TRP A 59 3.95 1.01 -0.18
C TRP A 59 4.14 2.35 0.55
N ASP A 60 3.47 3.41 0.08
CA ASP A 60 3.58 4.73 0.69
C ASP A 60 3.11 4.73 2.14
N GLU A 61 2.01 4.04 2.44
CA GLU A 61 1.52 3.86 3.82
C GLU A 61 2.54 3.11 4.68
N ALA A 62 3.12 2.04 4.15
CA ALA A 62 4.12 1.25 4.84
C ALA A 62 5.41 2.04 5.11
N ALA A 63 5.88 2.80 4.12
CA ALA A 63 7.05 3.65 4.26
C ALA A 63 6.84 4.74 5.30
N CYS A 64 5.68 5.41 5.31
CA CYS A 64 5.34 6.42 6.30
C CYS A 64 5.31 5.82 7.71
N LYS A 65 4.66 4.68 7.88
CA LYS A 65 4.60 4.00 9.19
C LYS A 65 5.99 3.57 9.66
N PHE A 66 6.82 3.03 8.78
CA PHE A 66 8.20 2.67 9.09
C PHE A 66 9.01 3.87 9.56
N LEU A 67 8.91 5.01 8.88
CA LEU A 67 9.60 6.23 9.26
C LEU A 67 9.16 6.76 10.63
N LEU A 68 7.86 6.69 10.94
CA LEU A 68 7.33 7.09 12.24
C LEU A 68 7.87 6.19 13.37
N GLU A 69 7.95 4.89 13.15
CA GLU A 69 8.45 3.93 14.13
C GLU A 69 9.97 3.98 14.30
N THR A 70 10.71 4.47 13.32
CA THR A 70 12.17 4.49 13.32
C THR A 70 12.79 5.89 13.47
N GLN A 71 12.03 6.87 13.93
CA GLN A 71 12.52 8.24 14.13
C GLN A 71 13.75 8.34 15.04
N HIS A 72 13.89 7.42 15.97
CA HIS A 72 15.03 7.36 16.91
C HIS A 72 16.33 6.82 16.29
N LYS A 73 16.29 6.27 15.08
CA LYS A 73 17.48 5.70 14.43
C LYS A 73 18.40 6.79 13.89
N ALA A 74 19.71 6.62 14.10
CA ALA A 74 20.72 7.51 13.54
C ALA A 74 20.68 7.58 12.00
N THR A 75 20.22 6.50 11.36
CA THR A 75 20.13 6.39 9.90
C THR A 75 18.83 6.90 9.31
N HIS A 76 17.95 7.47 10.14
CA HIS A 76 16.61 7.90 9.72
C HIS A 76 16.61 8.82 8.48
N GLU A 77 17.47 9.84 8.44
CA GLU A 77 17.57 10.73 7.29
C GLU A 77 18.07 10.03 6.03
N ARG A 78 19.01 9.10 6.16
CA ARG A 78 19.47 8.28 5.04
C ARG A 78 18.39 7.35 4.52
N ASP A 79 17.57 6.83 5.41
CA ASP A 79 16.42 5.99 5.02
C ASP A 79 15.39 6.80 4.25
N LYS A 80 15.14 8.06 4.62
CA LYS A 80 14.28 8.97 3.87
C LYS A 80 14.79 9.21 2.45
N GLU A 81 16.09 9.42 2.29
CA GLU A 81 16.71 9.62 0.97
C GLU A 81 16.53 8.39 0.07
N LYS A 82 16.76 7.19 0.63
CA LYS A 82 16.55 5.94 -0.08
C LYS A 82 15.07 5.77 -0.49
N LEU A 83 14.16 6.09 0.40
CA LEU A 83 12.72 6.00 0.12
C LEU A 83 12.29 6.97 -0.98
N ARG A 84 12.85 8.17 -1.03
CA ARG A 84 12.60 9.12 -2.13
C ARG A 84 13.01 8.54 -3.48
N TRP A 85 14.19 7.92 -3.55
CA TRP A 85 14.65 7.28 -4.78
C TRP A 85 13.74 6.10 -5.15
N LEU A 86 13.33 5.30 -4.18
CA LEU A 86 12.45 4.14 -4.41
C LEU A 86 11.05 4.52 -4.87
N GLN A 87 10.58 5.72 -4.61
CA GLN A 87 9.24 6.17 -5.03
C GLN A 87 9.03 6.09 -6.55
N GLN A 88 10.06 6.26 -7.36
CA GLN A 88 9.93 6.14 -8.81
C GLN A 88 9.46 4.75 -9.27
N PHE A 89 9.67 3.72 -8.44
CA PHE A 89 9.25 2.35 -8.72
C PHE A 89 8.04 1.90 -7.91
N LEU A 90 7.95 2.35 -6.66
CA LEU A 90 7.02 1.80 -5.67
C LEU A 90 5.86 2.72 -5.32
N ARG A 91 5.87 3.97 -5.79
CA ARG A 91 4.81 4.92 -5.50
C ARG A 91 3.44 4.39 -5.90
N LYS A 92 2.47 4.47 -4.98
CA LYS A 92 1.08 4.02 -5.17
C LYS A 92 0.93 2.53 -5.45
N LYS A 93 1.98 1.74 -5.41
CA LYS A 93 1.85 0.29 -5.53
C LYS A 93 1.32 -0.33 -4.24
N LEU A 94 0.45 -1.32 -4.40
CA LEU A 94 0.00 -2.11 -3.27
C LEU A 94 1.13 -3.05 -2.80
N LEU A 95 1.16 -3.36 -1.52
CA LEU A 95 2.20 -4.24 -0.98
C LEU A 95 2.21 -5.62 -1.63
N ASN A 96 1.04 -6.14 -2.01
CA ASN A 96 0.91 -7.42 -2.70
C ASN A 96 1.31 -7.37 -4.18
N GLU A 97 1.47 -6.19 -4.76
CA GLU A 97 1.96 -5.99 -6.14
C GLU A 97 3.49 -5.94 -6.22
N ILE A 98 4.15 -5.80 -5.08
CA ILE A 98 5.61 -5.80 -5.01
C ILE A 98 6.09 -7.24 -5.06
N ASP A 99 6.52 -7.67 -6.23
CA ASP A 99 7.02 -9.00 -6.49
C ASP A 99 8.54 -9.05 -6.64
N ARG A 100 9.07 -10.25 -6.81
CA ARG A 100 10.50 -10.45 -6.98
C ARG A 100 11.04 -9.78 -8.25
N MET A 101 10.27 -9.79 -9.33
CA MET A 101 10.69 -9.19 -10.59
C MET A 101 10.90 -7.67 -10.46
N LEU A 102 9.98 -7.00 -9.78
CA LEU A 102 10.10 -5.56 -9.52
C LEU A 102 11.31 -5.26 -8.64
N ILE A 103 11.53 -6.06 -7.60
CA ILE A 103 12.69 -5.92 -6.70
C ILE A 103 14.00 -6.14 -7.45
N ASP A 104 14.08 -7.16 -8.30
CA ASP A 104 15.26 -7.42 -9.13
C ASP A 104 15.53 -6.26 -10.10
N HIS A 105 14.49 -5.68 -10.68
CA HIS A 105 14.61 -4.51 -11.55
C HIS A 105 15.17 -3.30 -10.78
N ILE A 106 14.67 -3.03 -9.59
CA ILE A 106 15.17 -1.97 -8.70
C ILE A 106 16.64 -2.22 -8.36
N ALA A 107 16.99 -3.45 -8.01
CA ALA A 107 18.35 -3.85 -7.66
C ALA A 107 19.34 -3.59 -8.80
N HIS A 108 19.01 -4.03 -10.00
CA HIS A 108 19.87 -3.83 -11.18
C HIS A 108 19.99 -2.36 -11.54
N THR A 109 18.91 -1.61 -11.51
CA THR A 109 18.93 -0.17 -11.81
C THR A 109 19.86 0.57 -10.85
N LYS A 110 19.73 0.30 -9.55
CA LYS A 110 20.57 0.97 -8.54
C LYS A 110 22.04 0.55 -8.63
N ALA A 111 22.30 -0.71 -8.90
CA ALA A 111 23.66 -1.21 -9.07
C ALA A 111 24.37 -0.59 -10.27
N GLN A 112 23.64 -0.31 -11.35
CA GLN A 112 24.17 0.39 -12.53
C GLN A 112 24.43 1.87 -12.26
N GLU A 113 23.56 2.54 -11.51
CA GLU A 113 23.72 3.95 -11.17
C GLU A 113 24.86 4.21 -10.18
N THR A 114 25.08 3.30 -9.26
CA THR A 114 26.03 3.47 -8.16
C THR A 114 26.96 2.25 -8.01
N SER A 115 26.59 1.31 -7.17
CA SER A 115 27.35 0.09 -6.93
C SER A 115 26.45 -1.02 -6.37
N PRO A 116 26.85 -2.30 -6.49
CA PRO A 116 26.13 -3.41 -5.85
C PRO A 116 25.96 -3.23 -4.34
N SER A 117 26.98 -2.71 -3.65
CA SER A 117 26.92 -2.44 -2.22
C SER A 117 25.82 -1.43 -1.85
N THR A 118 25.70 -0.35 -2.60
CA THR A 118 24.63 0.65 -2.41
C THR A 118 23.27 0.06 -2.73
N ALA A 119 23.16 -0.73 -3.79
CA ALA A 119 21.94 -1.45 -4.13
C ALA A 119 21.50 -2.37 -2.98
N ASN A 120 22.41 -3.11 -2.37
CA ASN A 120 22.13 -3.97 -1.22
C ASN A 120 21.54 -3.20 -0.04
N ARG A 121 21.98 -1.98 0.20
CA ARG A 121 21.44 -1.13 1.28
C ARG A 121 19.99 -0.74 1.00
N HIS A 122 19.65 -0.44 -0.25
CA HIS A 122 18.26 -0.17 -0.66
C HIS A 122 17.40 -1.42 -0.53
N LEU A 123 17.90 -2.57 -0.97
CA LEU A 123 17.20 -3.85 -0.83
C LEU A 123 16.98 -4.24 0.63
N ALA A 124 17.95 -3.99 1.49
CA ALA A 124 17.81 -4.23 2.93
C ALA A 124 16.70 -3.38 3.55
N LEU A 125 16.54 -2.12 3.11
CA LEU A 125 15.47 -1.24 3.55
C LEU A 125 14.11 -1.75 3.08
N ILE A 126 13.99 -2.12 1.82
CA ILE A 126 12.74 -2.71 1.28
C ILE A 126 12.38 -3.96 2.08
N ARG A 127 13.34 -4.84 2.31
CA ARG A 127 13.13 -6.07 3.09
C ARG A 127 12.68 -5.78 4.51
N ALA A 128 13.27 -4.80 5.17
CA ALA A 128 12.91 -4.41 6.53
C ALA A 128 11.46 -3.92 6.60
N ILE A 129 11.04 -3.07 5.66
CA ILE A 129 9.67 -2.55 5.60
C ILE A 129 8.67 -3.66 5.31
N LEU A 130 8.94 -4.52 4.34
CA LEU A 130 8.04 -5.63 3.98
C LEU A 130 7.93 -6.65 5.11
N ARG A 131 9.01 -6.93 5.83
CA ARG A 131 8.96 -7.81 7.00
C ARG A 131 8.12 -7.23 8.13
N LYS A 132 8.27 -5.95 8.42
CA LYS A 132 7.39 -5.28 9.38
C LYS A 132 5.94 -5.32 8.95
N ALA A 133 5.66 -5.06 7.68
CA ALA A 133 4.30 -5.13 7.13
C ALA A 133 3.69 -6.53 7.24
N CYS A 134 4.49 -7.57 7.12
CA CYS A 134 4.03 -8.96 7.22
C CYS A 134 3.90 -9.44 8.68
N TYR A 135 4.94 -9.24 9.48
CA TYR A 135 5.03 -9.86 10.81
C TYR A 135 4.56 -8.95 11.94
N ASP A 136 4.87 -7.67 11.90
CA ASP A 136 4.53 -6.74 12.99
C ASP A 136 3.15 -6.11 12.79
N TRP A 137 2.84 -5.69 11.55
CA TRP A 137 1.58 -5.01 11.25
C TRP A 137 0.50 -5.92 10.67
N GLU A 138 0.89 -7.10 10.24
CA GLU A 138 -0.01 -8.08 9.61
C GLU A 138 -0.78 -7.53 8.41
N TRP A 139 -0.15 -6.63 7.64
CA TRP A 139 -0.74 -6.03 6.45
C TRP A 139 -0.63 -6.89 5.20
N THR A 140 0.33 -7.81 5.17
CA THR A 140 0.52 -8.76 4.07
C THR A 140 0.75 -10.15 4.60
N ASP A 141 0.52 -11.17 3.75
CA ASP A 141 0.73 -12.57 4.12
C ASP A 141 2.10 -13.10 3.72
N LYS A 142 2.75 -12.43 2.75
CA LYS A 142 4.01 -12.90 2.17
C LYS A 142 5.02 -11.77 2.04
N VAL A 143 6.29 -12.13 2.20
CA VAL A 143 7.42 -11.27 1.88
C VAL A 143 8.12 -11.87 0.66
N PRO A 144 8.30 -11.10 -0.44
CA PRO A 144 9.04 -11.58 -1.60
C PRO A 144 10.48 -11.93 -1.22
N LYS A 145 11.02 -12.95 -1.86
CA LYS A 145 12.42 -13.31 -1.64
C LYS A 145 13.33 -12.27 -2.27
N ILE A 146 14.14 -11.62 -1.44
CA ILE A 146 15.08 -10.58 -1.86
C ILE A 146 16.48 -11.15 -1.81
N ARG A 147 17.15 -11.16 -2.95
CA ARG A 147 18.55 -11.54 -3.07
C ARG A 147 19.43 -10.30 -3.07
N LEU A 148 20.43 -10.30 -2.22
CA LEU A 148 21.48 -9.27 -2.24
C LEU A 148 22.59 -9.70 -3.21
N PHE A 149 23.32 -8.71 -3.72
CA PHE A 149 24.49 -8.96 -4.56
C PHE A 149 25.64 -9.56 -3.75
#